data_754b39789feb989f61a52e33f61090c0
#
_entry.id   754b39789feb989f61a52e33f61090c0
#
_cell.length_a   1.000
_cell.length_b   1.000
_cell.length_c   1.000
_cell.angle_alpha   90.00
_cell.angle_beta   90.00
_cell.angle_gamma   90.00
#
_symmetry.space_group_name_H-M   'P 1'
#
loop_
_entity.id
_entity.type
_entity.pdbx_description
1 polymer ?
#
loop_
_entity_poly.entity_id
_entity_poly.type
_entity_poly.pdbx_seq_one_letter_code
_entity_poly.pdbx_strand_id
1 'polypeptide(L)'
;MEKSYRPYSGYLFLLLFFILIAAGIIGIVNLWHPAIPGVALIVGLLMSAGFFFINPNSSRVITLFGKYKGTTKENGFFWANPFFTKKGISLRARNFESERVKVNDKRGNPILISVITVWRVRDAYKAAFEVDDYASFVKLQSDAAVRSLVGQYSYDNFDDHQTEITLRSGLQEINHALENALSERLAIAG
;
A
#
# COMPACT_ATOMS: atom_id res chain seq x y z
N MET A 1 -4.86 -14.00 2.48
CA MET A 1 -4.80 -13.43 3.85
C MET A 1 -3.41 -12.92 4.14
N GLU A 2 -3.30 -11.66 4.59
CA GLU A 2 -2.02 -11.04 4.99
C GLU A 2 -1.42 -11.80 6.18
N LYS A 3 -0.16 -12.26 6.04
CA LYS A 3 0.59 -12.94 7.12
C LYS A 3 1.57 -11.94 7.71
N SER A 4 1.65 -11.87 9.04
CA SER A 4 2.67 -11.05 9.70
C SER A 4 4.04 -11.73 9.57
N TYR A 5 5.04 -10.93 9.19
CA TYR A 5 6.46 -11.33 9.19
C TYR A 5 7.22 -10.44 10.17
N ARG A 6 7.98 -11.07 11.09
CA ARG A 6 8.84 -10.35 12.04
C ARG A 6 10.29 -10.46 11.59
N PRO A 7 10.88 -9.38 11.05
CA PRO A 7 12.28 -9.35 10.71
C PRO A 7 13.15 -9.28 11.96
N TYR A 8 14.42 -9.61 11.82
CA TYR A 8 15.38 -9.48 12.89
C TYR A 8 15.78 -8.01 13.10
N SER A 9 16.20 -7.67 14.32
CA SER A 9 16.73 -6.33 14.61
C SER A 9 17.96 -6.03 13.73
N GLY A 10 17.91 -4.91 13.01
CA GLY A 10 19.02 -4.48 12.14
C GLY A 10 20.28 -4.13 12.93
N TYR A 11 20.14 -3.63 14.15
CA TYR A 11 21.29 -3.22 14.98
C TYR A 11 22.20 -4.40 15.36
N LEU A 12 21.61 -5.54 15.73
CA LEU A 12 22.38 -6.75 16.03
C LEU A 12 23.15 -7.25 14.82
N PHE A 13 22.49 -7.29 13.67
CA PHE A 13 23.12 -7.72 12.42
C PHE A 13 24.16 -6.70 11.91
N LEU A 14 23.97 -5.42 12.20
CA LEU A 14 24.95 -4.38 11.91
C LEU A 14 26.24 -4.58 12.73
N LEU A 15 26.11 -4.92 14.02
CA LEU A 15 27.27 -5.26 14.86
C LEU A 15 27.99 -6.49 14.30
N LEU A 16 27.29 -7.55 13.97
CA LEU A 16 27.86 -8.76 13.36
C LEU A 16 28.56 -8.44 12.02
N PHE A 17 27.97 -7.59 11.20
CA PHE A 17 28.55 -7.13 9.96
C PHE A 17 29.92 -6.47 10.16
N PHE A 18 30.02 -5.52 11.10
CA PHE A 18 31.29 -4.87 11.40
C PHE A 18 32.34 -5.82 11.98
N ILE A 19 31.93 -6.79 12.81
CA ILE A 19 32.81 -7.83 13.33
C ILE A 19 33.38 -8.68 12.19
N LEU A 20 32.53 -9.10 11.25
CA LEU A 20 32.97 -9.89 10.09
C LEU A 20 33.95 -9.11 9.18
N ILE A 21 33.65 -7.85 8.91
CA ILE A 21 34.53 -7.00 8.10
C ILE A 21 35.87 -6.78 8.81
N ALA A 22 35.84 -6.46 10.10
CA ALA A 22 37.06 -6.28 10.89
C ALA A 22 37.92 -7.57 10.92
N ALA A 23 37.30 -8.72 11.18
CA ALA A 23 37.99 -10.02 11.17
C ALA A 23 38.58 -10.35 9.81
N GLY A 24 37.89 -10.02 8.71
CA GLY A 24 38.39 -10.18 7.36
C GLY A 24 39.63 -9.31 7.09
N ILE A 25 39.59 -8.02 7.45
CA ILE A 25 40.69 -7.09 7.27
C ILE A 25 41.92 -7.50 8.11
N ILE A 26 41.70 -7.78 9.41
CA ILE A 26 42.77 -8.19 10.33
C ILE A 26 43.41 -9.50 9.86
N GLY A 27 42.62 -10.46 9.37
CA GLY A 27 43.13 -11.72 8.85
C GLY A 27 44.02 -11.57 7.63
N ILE A 28 43.70 -10.62 6.72
CA ILE A 28 44.55 -10.30 5.56
C ILE A 28 45.87 -9.66 6.01
N VAL A 29 45.79 -8.68 6.92
CA VAL A 29 46.96 -7.94 7.41
C VAL A 29 47.96 -8.86 8.15
N ASN A 30 47.46 -9.82 8.92
CA ASN A 30 48.29 -10.76 9.67
C ASN A 30 48.74 -12.00 8.85
N LEU A 31 48.60 -11.97 7.53
CA LEU A 31 49.01 -13.03 6.61
C LEU A 31 48.44 -14.41 6.98
N TRP A 32 47.23 -14.48 7.51
CA TRP A 32 46.55 -15.74 7.73
C TRP A 32 46.26 -16.44 6.39
N HIS A 33 45.93 -17.71 6.46
CA HIS A 33 45.55 -18.44 5.24
C HIS A 33 44.45 -17.66 4.48
N PRO A 34 44.68 -17.27 3.22
CA PRO A 34 43.87 -16.24 2.52
C PRO A 34 42.40 -16.63 2.34
N ALA A 35 42.08 -17.92 2.44
CA ALA A 35 40.70 -18.40 2.31
C ALA A 35 39.75 -17.91 3.44
N ILE A 36 40.24 -17.87 4.68
CA ILE A 36 39.40 -17.52 5.85
C ILE A 36 38.94 -16.06 5.82
N PRO A 37 39.84 -15.06 5.73
CA PRO A 37 39.45 -13.67 5.63
C PRO A 37 38.67 -13.37 4.36
N GLY A 38 38.96 -14.02 3.24
CA GLY A 38 38.20 -13.89 2.00
C GLY A 38 36.74 -14.30 2.17
N VAL A 39 36.48 -15.44 2.79
CA VAL A 39 35.12 -15.92 3.09
C VAL A 39 34.40 -14.93 4.02
N ALA A 40 35.04 -14.43 5.07
CA ALA A 40 34.45 -13.48 6.00
C ALA A 40 33.99 -12.18 5.29
N LEU A 41 34.79 -11.64 4.37
CA LEU A 41 34.43 -10.46 3.57
C LEU A 41 33.26 -10.74 2.62
N ILE A 42 33.25 -11.90 1.95
CA ILE A 42 32.14 -12.29 1.05
C ILE A 42 30.84 -12.42 1.83
N VAL A 43 30.86 -13.08 2.98
CA VAL A 43 29.69 -13.23 3.85
C VAL A 43 29.21 -11.88 4.36
N GLY A 44 30.12 -10.98 4.77
CA GLY A 44 29.81 -9.61 5.13
C GLY A 44 29.13 -8.85 3.99
N LEU A 45 29.67 -8.95 2.77
CA LEU A 45 29.08 -8.31 1.61
C LEU A 45 27.67 -8.82 1.30
N LEU A 46 27.46 -10.12 1.33
CA LEU A 46 26.12 -10.71 1.15
C LEU A 46 25.16 -10.27 2.25
N MET A 47 25.64 -10.19 3.48
CA MET A 47 24.84 -9.76 4.62
C MET A 47 24.36 -8.30 4.48
N SER A 48 25.13 -7.43 3.81
CA SER A 48 24.78 -6.03 3.58
C SER A 48 23.46 -5.85 2.82
N ALA A 49 23.13 -6.73 1.87
CA ALA A 49 21.89 -6.69 1.09
C ALA A 49 20.63 -7.04 1.93
N GLY A 50 20.85 -7.58 3.14
CA GLY A 50 19.76 -7.93 4.07
C GLY A 50 19.17 -6.74 4.80
N PHE A 51 19.88 -5.61 4.93
CA PHE A 51 19.43 -4.45 5.69
C PHE A 51 18.33 -3.67 4.98
N PHE A 52 17.36 -3.21 5.77
CA PHE A 52 16.30 -2.33 5.29
C PHE A 52 15.66 -1.57 6.45
N PHE A 53 14.97 -0.49 6.11
CA PHE A 53 14.22 0.30 7.08
C PHE A 53 12.76 0.42 6.67
N ILE A 54 11.92 0.60 7.67
CA ILE A 54 10.48 0.81 7.49
C ILE A 54 10.13 2.12 8.20
N ASN A 55 9.61 3.06 7.41
CA ASN A 55 9.14 4.34 7.92
C ASN A 55 7.79 4.19 8.62
N PRO A 56 7.42 5.08 9.55
CA PRO A 56 6.07 5.14 10.08
C PRO A 56 5.01 5.25 8.98
N ASN A 57 3.89 4.55 9.17
CA ASN A 57 2.81 4.45 8.19
C ASN A 57 3.24 3.90 6.81
N SER A 58 4.16 2.94 6.84
CA SER A 58 4.52 2.15 5.68
C SER A 58 4.67 0.68 6.06
N SER A 59 4.62 -0.20 5.07
CA SER A 59 4.81 -1.63 5.23
C SER A 59 5.79 -2.17 4.20
N ARG A 60 6.35 -3.34 4.48
CA ARG A 60 7.15 -4.12 3.54
C ARG A 60 6.51 -5.48 3.33
N VAL A 61 6.15 -5.75 2.09
CA VAL A 61 5.68 -7.05 1.63
C VAL A 61 6.90 -7.85 1.18
N ILE A 62 7.10 -9.01 1.80
CA ILE A 62 8.32 -9.81 1.68
C ILE A 62 8.03 -11.08 0.89
N THR A 63 8.81 -11.30 -0.16
CA THR A 63 8.76 -12.51 -0.99
C THR A 63 10.13 -13.16 -1.10
N LEU A 64 10.15 -14.46 -1.31
CA LEU A 64 11.36 -15.25 -1.61
C LEU A 64 11.11 -16.04 -2.88
N PHE A 65 11.85 -15.74 -3.94
CA PHE A 65 11.70 -16.38 -5.26
C PHE A 65 10.23 -16.50 -5.71
N GLY A 66 9.49 -15.36 -5.62
CA GLY A 66 8.07 -15.31 -5.97
C GLY A 66 7.10 -15.81 -4.90
N LYS A 67 7.56 -16.54 -3.87
CA LYS A 67 6.69 -17.03 -2.79
C LYS A 67 6.53 -15.98 -1.70
N TYR A 68 5.28 -15.59 -1.41
CA TYR A 68 4.96 -14.68 -0.30
C TYR A 68 5.36 -15.27 1.06
N LYS A 69 6.10 -14.51 1.85
CA LYS A 69 6.58 -14.88 3.20
C LYS A 69 5.82 -14.17 4.31
N GLY A 70 5.37 -12.96 4.05
CA GLY A 70 4.61 -12.15 4.99
C GLY A 70 4.81 -10.67 4.78
N THR A 71 4.11 -9.87 5.58
CA THR A 71 4.16 -8.41 5.57
C THR A 71 4.58 -7.92 6.95
N THR A 72 5.41 -6.90 7.01
CA THR A 72 5.76 -6.21 8.25
C THR A 72 5.32 -4.75 8.18
N LYS A 73 4.67 -4.28 9.26
CA LYS A 73 4.18 -2.90 9.44
C LYS A 73 4.91 -2.18 10.58
N GLU A 74 5.76 -2.91 11.31
CA GLU A 74 6.57 -2.33 12.40
C GLU A 74 7.63 -1.40 11.80
N ASN A 75 7.67 -0.16 12.26
CA ASN A 75 8.69 0.80 11.84
C ASN A 75 10.01 0.57 12.58
N GLY A 76 11.11 0.80 11.89
CA GLY A 76 12.44 0.63 12.47
C GLY A 76 13.48 0.19 11.45
N PHE A 77 14.65 -0.16 11.97
CA PHE A 77 15.78 -0.70 11.21
C PHE A 77 15.90 -2.20 11.43
N PHE A 78 15.87 -2.95 10.33
CA PHE A 78 15.74 -4.39 10.34
C PHE A 78 16.76 -5.07 9.41
N TRP A 79 16.93 -6.35 9.66
CA TRP A 79 17.64 -7.25 8.78
C TRP A 79 16.78 -8.47 8.45
N ALA A 80 16.81 -8.88 7.20
CA ALA A 80 16.18 -10.11 6.72
C ALA A 80 17.09 -10.77 5.68
N ASN A 81 16.79 -12.01 5.33
CA ASN A 81 17.56 -12.76 4.34
C ASN A 81 17.81 -11.90 3.09
N PRO A 82 19.08 -11.79 2.63
CA PRO A 82 19.47 -10.99 1.45
C PRO A 82 18.68 -11.34 0.17
N PHE A 83 18.25 -12.58 0.01
CA PHE A 83 17.49 -13.05 -1.15
C PHE A 83 16.00 -12.67 -1.11
N PHE A 84 15.53 -12.02 -0.05
CA PHE A 84 14.16 -11.54 0.01
C PHE A 84 13.97 -10.28 -0.82
N THR A 85 12.95 -10.29 -1.67
CA THR A 85 12.43 -9.08 -2.30
C THR A 85 11.51 -8.36 -1.32
N LYS A 86 11.66 -7.05 -1.17
CA LYS A 86 11.01 -6.22 -0.15
C LYS A 86 10.23 -5.09 -0.84
N LYS A 87 8.96 -5.32 -1.23
CA LYS A 87 8.09 -4.32 -1.88
C LYS A 87 7.50 -3.39 -0.82
N GLY A 88 7.74 -2.09 -0.93
CA GLY A 88 7.19 -1.07 -0.02
C GLY A 88 5.77 -0.67 -0.40
N ILE A 89 4.86 -0.64 0.58
CA ILE A 89 3.49 -0.12 0.42
C ILE A 89 3.28 0.98 1.46
N SER A 90 2.81 2.14 1.00
CA SER A 90 2.45 3.25 1.90
C SER A 90 1.07 3.01 2.50
N LEU A 91 0.97 3.16 3.82
CA LEU A 91 -0.29 3.08 4.58
C LEU A 91 -0.86 4.46 4.93
N ARG A 92 -0.23 5.53 4.40
CA ARG A 92 -0.68 6.91 4.60
C ARG A 92 -1.98 7.17 3.87
N ALA A 93 -2.82 8.02 4.43
CA ALA A 93 -3.99 8.51 3.72
C ALA A 93 -3.56 9.30 2.47
N ARG A 94 -4.32 9.13 1.41
CA ARG A 94 -4.14 9.81 0.12
C ARG A 94 -5.47 10.40 -0.30
N ASN A 95 -5.41 11.55 -0.93
CA ASN A 95 -6.55 12.19 -1.53
C ASN A 95 -6.55 11.93 -3.03
N PHE A 96 -7.73 11.68 -3.56
CA PHE A 96 -8.00 11.65 -4.97
C PHE A 96 -9.18 12.59 -5.26
N GLU A 97 -9.00 13.50 -6.18
CA GLU A 97 -10.06 14.35 -6.71
C GLU A 97 -10.39 13.87 -8.12
N SER A 98 -11.65 13.49 -8.35
CA SER A 98 -12.11 13.10 -9.67
C SER A 98 -12.18 14.31 -10.59
N GLU A 99 -11.94 14.10 -11.87
CA GLU A 99 -12.29 15.11 -12.88
C GLU A 99 -13.81 15.35 -12.87
N ARG A 100 -14.24 16.49 -13.37
CA ARG A 100 -15.66 16.76 -13.52
C ARG A 100 -16.25 15.84 -14.58
N VAL A 101 -17.11 14.94 -14.15
CA VAL A 101 -17.76 13.97 -15.03
C VAL A 101 -19.16 14.42 -15.34
N LYS A 102 -19.49 14.46 -16.62
CA LYS A 102 -20.87 14.70 -17.07
C LYS A 102 -21.65 13.39 -16.99
N VAL A 103 -22.69 13.37 -16.18
CA VAL A 103 -23.56 12.21 -15.95
C VAL A 103 -25.02 12.65 -15.99
N ASN A 104 -25.93 11.75 -16.29
CA ASN A 104 -27.36 12.02 -16.18
C ASN A 104 -27.86 11.54 -14.83
N ASP A 105 -28.72 12.35 -14.21
CA ASP A 105 -29.46 11.97 -13.02
C ASP A 105 -30.55 10.93 -13.30
N LYS A 106 -31.31 10.50 -12.29
CA LYS A 106 -32.43 9.55 -12.39
C LYS A 106 -33.49 10.00 -13.41
N ARG A 107 -33.65 11.31 -13.62
CA ARG A 107 -34.62 11.91 -14.55
C ARG A 107 -34.05 12.19 -15.95
N GLY A 108 -32.77 11.90 -16.17
CA GLY A 108 -32.08 12.16 -17.43
C GLY A 108 -31.50 13.55 -17.58
N ASN A 109 -31.50 14.37 -16.53
CA ASN A 109 -30.89 15.69 -16.55
C ASN A 109 -29.37 15.59 -16.56
N PRO A 110 -28.64 16.25 -17.45
CA PRO A 110 -27.18 16.25 -17.46
C PRO A 110 -26.65 17.13 -16.33
N ILE A 111 -25.85 16.54 -15.45
CA ILE A 111 -25.16 17.24 -14.35
C ILE A 111 -23.64 17.04 -14.44
N LEU A 112 -22.90 17.99 -13.94
CA LEU A 112 -21.44 17.89 -13.77
C LEU A 112 -21.15 17.66 -12.30
N ILE A 113 -20.46 16.57 -12.01
CA ILE A 113 -20.12 16.19 -10.64
C ILE A 113 -18.63 15.84 -10.52
N SER A 114 -18.02 16.20 -9.40
CA SER A 114 -16.70 15.74 -8.98
C SER A 114 -16.76 15.27 -7.54
N VAL A 115 -15.86 14.35 -7.17
CA VAL A 115 -15.80 13.78 -5.84
C VAL A 115 -14.36 13.82 -5.32
N ILE A 116 -14.22 14.13 -4.03
CA ILE A 116 -12.95 14.01 -3.31
C ILE A 116 -13.03 12.74 -2.45
N THR A 117 -12.19 11.77 -2.76
CA THR A 117 -12.09 10.51 -2.03
C THR A 117 -10.81 10.48 -1.22
N VAL A 118 -10.93 10.30 0.11
CA VAL A 118 -9.79 10.08 1.01
C VAL A 118 -9.71 8.59 1.33
N TRP A 119 -8.59 7.97 1.02
CA TRP A 119 -8.41 6.53 1.15
C TRP A 119 -7.02 6.15 1.66
N ARG A 120 -6.88 4.92 2.15
CA ARG A 120 -5.60 4.33 2.56
C ARG A 120 -5.63 2.82 2.40
N VAL A 121 -4.45 2.22 2.21
CA VAL A 121 -4.31 0.76 2.18
C VAL A 121 -4.45 0.19 3.59
N ARG A 122 -5.29 -0.84 3.76
CA ARG A 122 -5.44 -1.63 4.99
C ARG A 122 -4.71 -2.97 4.90
N ASP A 123 -4.84 -3.64 3.74
CA ASP A 123 -4.20 -4.93 3.44
C ASP A 123 -3.12 -4.73 2.38
N ALA A 124 -1.85 -4.69 2.82
CA ALA A 124 -0.74 -4.47 1.93
C ALA A 124 -0.46 -5.67 1.00
N TYR A 125 -0.88 -6.88 1.37
CA TYR A 125 -0.77 -8.05 0.50
C TYR A 125 -1.67 -7.87 -0.73
N LYS A 126 -2.95 -7.52 -0.53
CA LYS A 126 -3.89 -7.29 -1.62
C LYS A 126 -3.42 -6.16 -2.54
N ALA A 127 -3.02 -5.03 -1.96
CA ALA A 127 -2.50 -3.90 -2.72
C ALA A 127 -1.22 -4.23 -3.52
N ALA A 128 -0.45 -5.24 -3.09
CA ALA A 128 0.78 -5.63 -3.76
C ALA A 128 0.60 -6.67 -4.86
N PHE A 129 -0.43 -7.55 -4.77
CA PHE A 129 -0.53 -8.76 -5.59
C PHE A 129 -1.88 -8.98 -6.27
N GLU A 130 -2.98 -8.38 -5.77
CA GLU A 130 -4.31 -8.58 -6.37
C GLU A 130 -4.61 -7.53 -7.46
N VAL A 131 -3.87 -6.41 -7.47
CA VAL A 131 -3.98 -5.36 -8.48
C VAL A 131 -2.59 -4.87 -8.88
N ASP A 132 -2.43 -4.47 -10.14
CA ASP A 132 -1.14 -3.98 -10.65
C ASP A 132 -0.79 -2.61 -10.06
N ASP A 133 -1.70 -1.66 -10.18
CA ASP A 133 -1.61 -0.33 -9.60
C ASP A 133 -2.86 0.00 -8.78
N TYR A 134 -2.73 -0.16 -7.48
CA TYR A 134 -3.84 0.10 -6.55
C TYR A 134 -4.30 1.57 -6.54
N ALA A 135 -3.41 2.53 -6.90
CA ALA A 135 -3.81 3.94 -6.95
C ALA A 135 -4.69 4.23 -8.16
N SER A 136 -4.31 3.76 -9.34
CA SER A 136 -5.13 3.83 -10.55
C SER A 136 -6.42 3.03 -10.41
N PHE A 137 -6.37 1.87 -9.73
CA PHE A 137 -7.57 1.08 -9.45
C PHE A 137 -8.58 1.86 -8.60
N VAL A 138 -8.15 2.51 -7.51
CA VAL A 138 -9.02 3.36 -6.68
C VAL A 138 -9.65 4.48 -7.52
N LYS A 139 -8.87 5.15 -8.37
CA LYS A 139 -9.36 6.21 -9.25
C LYS A 139 -10.50 5.73 -10.14
N LEU A 140 -10.26 4.65 -10.90
CA LEU A 140 -11.23 4.09 -11.84
C LEU A 140 -12.51 3.61 -11.14
N GLN A 141 -12.38 2.94 -9.98
CA GLN A 141 -13.52 2.48 -9.23
C GLN A 141 -14.32 3.62 -8.59
N SER A 142 -13.64 4.70 -8.18
CA SER A 142 -14.31 5.91 -7.67
C SER A 142 -15.14 6.57 -8.76
N ASP A 143 -14.59 6.77 -9.94
CA ASP A 143 -15.32 7.35 -11.07
C ASP A 143 -16.52 6.49 -11.50
N ALA A 144 -16.35 5.17 -11.51
CA ALA A 144 -17.44 4.23 -11.84
C ALA A 144 -18.54 4.22 -10.76
N ALA A 145 -18.18 4.28 -9.48
CA ALA A 145 -19.13 4.31 -8.37
C ALA A 145 -19.98 5.60 -8.40
N VAL A 146 -19.34 6.74 -8.62
CA VAL A 146 -20.01 8.04 -8.77
C VAL A 146 -21.04 8.01 -9.90
N ARG A 147 -20.64 7.55 -11.09
CA ARG A 147 -21.56 7.45 -12.23
C ARG A 147 -22.76 6.56 -11.94
N SER A 148 -22.53 5.40 -11.31
CA SER A 148 -23.57 4.45 -10.93
C SER A 148 -24.52 5.01 -9.88
N LEU A 149 -23.98 5.71 -8.88
CA LEU A 149 -24.79 6.27 -7.79
C LEU A 149 -25.66 7.44 -8.28
N VAL A 150 -25.06 8.38 -9.02
CA VAL A 150 -25.76 9.58 -9.51
C VAL A 150 -26.96 9.22 -10.37
N GLY A 151 -26.86 8.19 -11.21
CA GLY A 151 -28.00 7.70 -12.01
C GLY A 151 -29.18 7.15 -11.21
N GLN A 152 -29.02 6.92 -9.89
CA GLN A 152 -30.07 6.40 -9.02
C GLN A 152 -30.86 7.51 -8.32
N TYR A 153 -30.32 8.73 -8.24
CA TYR A 153 -30.91 9.86 -7.53
C TYR A 153 -31.24 10.99 -8.50
N SER A 154 -32.35 11.70 -8.22
CA SER A 154 -32.67 12.95 -8.91
C SER A 154 -31.80 14.07 -8.35
N TYR A 155 -31.44 15.06 -9.19
CA TYR A 155 -30.66 16.21 -8.73
C TYR A 155 -31.43 17.04 -7.70
N ASP A 156 -32.73 17.34 -7.98
CA ASP A 156 -33.59 18.11 -7.12
C ASP A 156 -35.05 17.63 -7.24
N ASN A 157 -35.87 17.94 -6.22
CA ASN A 157 -37.29 17.74 -6.27
C ASN A 157 -37.95 18.99 -6.82
N PHE A 158 -38.72 18.85 -7.91
CA PHE A 158 -39.48 19.95 -8.49
C PHE A 158 -40.88 20.11 -7.84
N ASP A 159 -41.37 19.08 -7.12
CA ASP A 159 -42.64 19.09 -6.43
C ASP A 159 -42.42 19.10 -4.91
N ASP A 160 -42.95 20.11 -4.22
CA ASP A 160 -42.85 20.26 -2.75
C ASP A 160 -43.47 19.08 -1.95
N HIS A 161 -44.14 18.13 -2.61
CA HIS A 161 -44.82 16.98 -1.98
C HIS A 161 -44.02 15.67 -2.05
N GLN A 162 -42.83 15.65 -2.69
CA GLN A 162 -42.01 14.45 -2.75
C GLN A 162 -40.89 14.49 -1.71
N THR A 163 -40.95 13.60 -0.73
CA THR A 163 -39.93 13.36 0.31
C THR A 163 -38.78 12.48 -0.18
N GLU A 164 -38.55 12.39 -1.50
CA GLU A 164 -37.43 11.60 -2.05
C GLU A 164 -36.07 12.29 -1.76
N ILE A 165 -35.11 11.48 -1.36
CA ILE A 165 -33.72 11.91 -1.19
C ILE A 165 -33.16 12.31 -2.56
N THR A 166 -32.63 13.54 -2.67
CA THR A 166 -32.01 14.07 -3.88
C THR A 166 -30.52 14.33 -3.68
N LEU A 167 -29.79 14.49 -4.79
CA LEU A 167 -28.36 14.84 -4.74
C LEU A 167 -28.11 16.16 -4.01
N ARG A 168 -29.10 17.05 -3.99
CA ARG A 168 -29.03 18.35 -3.33
C ARG A 168 -29.41 18.31 -1.87
N SER A 169 -30.46 17.58 -1.50
CA SER A 169 -31.00 17.59 -0.13
C SER A 169 -30.43 16.47 0.76
N GLY A 170 -30.05 15.31 0.19
CA GLY A 170 -29.61 14.12 0.91
C GLY A 170 -28.11 13.88 0.88
N LEU A 171 -27.28 14.93 1.05
CA LEU A 171 -25.84 14.82 0.89
C LEU A 171 -25.18 13.78 1.81
N GLN A 172 -25.67 13.65 3.05
CA GLN A 172 -25.11 12.70 4.01
C GLN A 172 -25.42 11.25 3.63
N GLU A 173 -26.66 10.96 3.26
CA GLU A 173 -27.12 9.65 2.83
C GLU A 173 -26.41 9.21 1.55
N ILE A 174 -26.24 10.13 0.62
CA ILE A 174 -25.53 9.88 -0.65
C ILE A 174 -24.06 9.63 -0.41
N ASN A 175 -23.41 10.40 0.46
CA ASN A 175 -22.01 10.16 0.82
C ASN A 175 -21.85 8.78 1.47
N HIS A 176 -22.75 8.38 2.36
CA HIS A 176 -22.72 7.07 3.00
C HIS A 176 -22.96 5.92 1.98
N ALA A 177 -23.91 6.11 1.07
CA ALA A 177 -24.15 5.15 -0.02
C ALA A 177 -22.91 5.02 -0.94
N LEU A 178 -22.25 6.14 -1.26
CA LEU A 178 -21.01 6.14 -2.04
C LEU A 178 -19.86 5.45 -1.30
N GLU A 179 -19.69 5.72 -0.02
CA GLU A 179 -18.68 5.08 0.83
C GLU A 179 -18.86 3.56 0.87
N ASN A 180 -20.09 3.08 1.06
CA ASN A 180 -20.41 1.66 1.07
C ASN A 180 -20.10 1.02 -0.31
N ALA A 181 -20.55 1.64 -1.40
CA ALA A 181 -20.31 1.15 -2.74
C ALA A 181 -18.81 1.12 -3.09
N LEU A 182 -18.03 2.12 -2.64
CA LEU A 182 -16.59 2.16 -2.81
C LEU A 182 -15.90 1.10 -1.96
N SER A 183 -16.31 0.93 -0.70
CA SER A 183 -15.75 -0.07 0.21
C SER A 183 -15.89 -1.49 -0.36
N GLU A 184 -17.04 -1.82 -0.93
CA GLU A 184 -17.26 -3.11 -1.58
C GLU A 184 -16.38 -3.31 -2.81
N ARG A 185 -16.33 -2.33 -3.72
CA ARG A 185 -15.54 -2.38 -4.94
C ARG A 185 -14.04 -2.44 -4.68
N LEU A 186 -13.55 -1.71 -3.65
CA LEU A 186 -12.15 -1.61 -3.29
C LEU A 186 -11.65 -2.76 -2.41
N ALA A 187 -12.53 -3.61 -1.89
CA ALA A 187 -12.18 -4.76 -1.06
C ALA A 187 -11.19 -5.74 -1.72
N ILE A 188 -11.10 -5.73 -3.04
CA ILE A 188 -10.14 -6.53 -3.82
C ILE A 188 -8.73 -5.95 -3.67
N ALA A 189 -8.59 -4.63 -3.67
CA ALA A 189 -7.29 -3.96 -3.64
C ALA A 189 -6.74 -3.72 -2.21
N GLY A 190 -7.50 -4.01 -1.14
CA GLY A 190 -7.07 -3.88 0.27
C GLY A 190 -7.25 -2.50 0.82
#